data_ae19d7b291037514ee0297bfaccc49d4
#
_entry.id   ae19d7b291037514ee0297bfaccc49d4
#
_cell.length_a   1.000
_cell.length_b   1.000
_cell.length_c   1.000
_cell.angle_alpha   90.00
_cell.angle_beta   90.00
_cell.angle_gamma   90.00
#
_symmetry.space_group_name_H-M   'P 1'
#
loop_
_entity.id
_entity.type
_entity.pdbx_description
1 polymer ?
#
loop_
_entity_poly.entity_id
_entity_poly.type
_entity_poly.pdbx_seq_one_letter_code
_entity_poly.pdbx_strand_id
1 'polypeptide(L)'
;MSKFYDIDLPFGIKYEGTLSELLTADTNKLIEVKTERDKWKETGNIFVEFVWRGTLSGITTTKADWWATILTLEGEIQGIILLPTNIMKAKVKKLINEGIASYPVKGGDDNASEGALVPIKELMNYEG
;
A
#
# COMPACT_ATOMS: atom_id res chain seq x y z
N MET A 1 19.10 19.44 -8.80
CA MET A 1 19.77 18.22 -8.37
C MET A 1 19.25 17.01 -9.13
N SER A 2 20.14 16.25 -9.68
CA SER A 2 19.75 15.02 -10.35
C SER A 2 19.40 13.95 -9.34
N LYS A 3 18.45 13.10 -9.66
CA LYS A 3 17.96 12.06 -8.78
C LYS A 3 18.25 10.66 -9.28
N PHE A 4 18.71 10.53 -10.51
CA PHE A 4 18.85 9.22 -11.14
C PHE A 4 20.20 9.12 -11.84
N TYR A 5 21.28 9.22 -11.07
CA TYR A 5 22.63 9.20 -11.60
C TYR A 5 23.00 7.89 -12.29
N ASP A 6 22.52 6.79 -11.72
CA ASP A 6 22.93 5.47 -12.14
C ASP A 6 21.98 4.86 -13.14
N ILE A 7 21.03 5.65 -13.63
CA ILE A 7 20.01 5.18 -14.53
C ILE A 7 20.21 5.80 -15.89
N ASP A 8 20.05 5.00 -16.93
CA ASP A 8 20.02 5.43 -18.29
C ASP A 8 19.06 6.62 -18.44
N LEU A 9 19.50 7.70 -19.11
CA LEU A 9 18.77 8.96 -19.14
C LEU A 9 17.31 8.82 -19.63
N PRO A 10 17.00 8.12 -20.74
CA PRO A 10 15.61 7.94 -21.17
C PRO A 10 14.78 7.22 -20.15
N PHE A 11 15.36 6.23 -19.46
CA PHE A 11 14.69 5.49 -18.40
C PHE A 11 14.39 6.43 -17.22
N GLY A 12 15.35 7.22 -16.80
CA GLY A 12 15.20 8.17 -15.71
C GLY A 12 14.13 9.21 -15.98
N ILE A 13 14.10 9.76 -17.20
CA ILE A 13 13.10 10.74 -17.59
C ILE A 13 11.69 10.16 -17.50
N LYS A 14 11.51 8.93 -17.98
CA LYS A 14 10.19 8.27 -17.95
C LYS A 14 9.66 8.15 -16.53
N TYR A 15 10.45 7.60 -15.63
CA TYR A 15 9.98 7.34 -14.26
C TYR A 15 9.98 8.59 -13.39
N GLU A 16 10.84 9.53 -13.66
CA GLU A 16 10.82 10.83 -13.00
C GLU A 16 9.53 11.58 -13.34
N GLY A 17 9.07 11.52 -14.59
CA GLY A 17 7.81 12.11 -15.00
C GLY A 17 6.63 11.51 -14.25
N THR A 18 6.59 10.19 -14.12
CA THR A 18 5.54 9.50 -13.37
C THR A 18 5.51 9.95 -11.92
N LEU A 19 6.67 10.00 -11.27
CA LEU A 19 6.77 10.42 -9.88
C LEU A 19 6.35 11.87 -9.71
N SER A 20 6.76 12.74 -10.63
CA SER A 20 6.39 14.16 -10.60
C SER A 20 4.88 14.32 -10.66
N GLU A 21 4.21 13.59 -11.55
CA GLU A 21 2.75 13.62 -11.66
C GLU A 21 2.09 13.24 -10.33
N LEU A 22 2.57 12.17 -9.70
CA LEU A 22 2.02 11.72 -8.43
C LEU A 22 2.22 12.74 -7.32
N LEU A 23 3.40 13.35 -7.26
CA LEU A 23 3.74 14.27 -6.18
C LEU A 23 3.10 15.64 -6.34
N THR A 24 2.85 16.08 -7.56
CA THR A 24 2.28 17.41 -7.81
C THR A 24 0.77 17.41 -7.94
N ALA A 25 0.16 16.22 -7.94
CA ALA A 25 -1.27 16.05 -8.19
C ALA A 25 -1.70 16.63 -9.54
N ASP A 26 -0.78 16.66 -10.48
CA ASP A 26 -0.97 17.25 -11.82
C ASP A 26 -1.50 16.19 -12.79
N THR A 27 -2.18 15.18 -12.27
CA THR A 27 -2.70 14.04 -13.00
C THR A 27 -4.14 13.78 -12.57
N ASN A 28 -4.89 13.09 -13.41
CA ASN A 28 -6.22 12.61 -13.05
C ASN A 28 -6.20 11.31 -12.26
N LYS A 29 -5.04 10.85 -11.86
CA LYS A 29 -4.91 9.62 -11.08
C LYS A 29 -5.38 9.85 -9.65
N LEU A 30 -6.07 8.83 -9.12
CA LEU A 30 -6.56 8.84 -7.74
C LEU A 30 -5.65 8.00 -6.88
N ILE A 31 -5.34 8.49 -5.70
CA ILE A 31 -4.50 7.78 -4.73
C ILE A 31 -5.35 7.54 -3.49
N GLU A 32 -5.49 6.27 -3.11
CA GLU A 32 -6.11 5.91 -1.83
C GLU A 32 -5.01 5.89 -0.78
N VAL A 33 -5.20 6.64 0.29
CA VAL A 33 -4.19 6.77 1.35
C VAL A 33 -4.71 6.11 2.62
N LYS A 34 -3.93 5.19 3.17
CA LYS A 34 -4.19 4.53 4.44
C LYS A 34 -3.03 4.79 5.38
N THR A 35 -3.32 4.88 6.67
CA THR A 35 -2.30 5.10 7.68
C THR A 35 -2.25 3.92 8.63
N GLU A 36 -1.04 3.39 8.82
CA GLU A 36 -0.75 2.36 9.82
C GLU A 36 0.01 3.00 10.97
N ARG A 37 -0.52 2.83 12.18
CA ARG A 37 0.08 3.45 13.37
C ARG A 37 0.77 2.42 14.25
N ASP A 38 2.00 2.71 14.62
CA ASP A 38 2.79 2.07 15.68
C ASP A 38 2.96 0.56 15.62
N LYS A 39 1.87 -0.22 15.61
CA LYS A 39 1.96 -1.68 15.73
C LYS A 39 2.73 -2.35 14.60
N TRP A 40 2.77 -1.74 13.43
CA TRP A 40 3.51 -2.30 12.30
C TRP A 40 5.00 -2.47 12.61
N LYS A 41 5.52 -1.63 13.50
CA LYS A 41 6.94 -1.69 13.90
C LYS A 41 7.25 -2.98 14.63
N GLU A 42 6.35 -3.43 15.50
CA GLU A 42 6.53 -4.66 16.26
C GLU A 42 6.17 -5.89 15.45
N THR A 43 5.05 -5.84 14.73
CA THR A 43 4.51 -7.02 14.06
C THR A 43 5.09 -7.23 12.66
N GLY A 44 5.56 -6.17 12.02
CA GLY A 44 5.98 -6.23 10.62
C GLY A 44 4.83 -6.30 9.64
N ASN A 45 3.59 -6.12 10.10
CA ASN A 45 2.39 -6.28 9.27
C ASN A 45 1.63 -4.98 9.14
N ILE A 46 0.91 -4.86 8.03
CA ILE A 46 -0.11 -3.83 7.85
C ILE A 46 -1.47 -4.49 7.71
N PHE A 47 -2.52 -3.74 8.03
CA PHE A 47 -3.90 -4.21 7.92
C PHE A 47 -4.50 -3.69 6.61
N VAL A 48 -5.02 -4.58 5.79
CA VAL A 48 -5.66 -4.22 4.52
C VAL A 48 -7.14 -4.55 4.64
N GLU A 49 -7.98 -3.51 4.67
CA GLU A 49 -9.41 -3.66 4.87
C GLU A 49 -10.11 -4.20 3.62
N PHE A 50 -11.01 -5.17 3.82
CA PHE A 50 -11.85 -5.75 2.79
C PHE A 50 -13.32 -5.46 3.04
N VAL A 51 -13.72 -5.40 4.31
CA VAL A 51 -15.11 -5.28 4.73
C VAL A 51 -15.19 -4.32 5.90
N TRP A 52 -16.20 -3.48 5.92
CA TRP A 52 -16.50 -2.61 7.04
C TRP A 52 -17.97 -2.76 7.40
N ARG A 53 -18.23 -3.18 8.64
CA ARG A 53 -19.60 -3.40 9.15
C ARG A 53 -20.44 -4.25 8.21
N GLY A 54 -19.85 -5.33 7.67
CA GLY A 54 -20.54 -6.27 6.81
C GLY A 54 -20.69 -5.85 5.35
N THR A 55 -20.17 -4.68 4.97
CA THR A 55 -20.23 -4.17 3.61
C THR A 55 -18.84 -4.16 2.99
N LEU A 56 -18.72 -4.61 1.75
CA LEU A 56 -17.43 -4.55 1.04
C LEU A 56 -16.88 -3.14 1.06
N SER A 57 -15.59 -3.01 1.34
CA SER A 57 -14.93 -1.71 1.50
C SER A 57 -13.44 -1.85 1.25
N GLY A 58 -12.71 -0.75 1.49
CA GLY A 58 -11.27 -0.75 1.38
C GLY A 58 -10.79 -1.22 0.02
N ILE A 59 -9.90 -2.22 0.01
CA ILE A 59 -9.26 -2.66 -1.22
C ILE A 59 -10.23 -3.36 -2.17
N THR A 60 -11.36 -3.87 -1.67
CA THR A 60 -12.34 -4.55 -2.51
C THR A 60 -13.15 -3.59 -3.36
N THR A 61 -13.33 -2.36 -2.93
CA THR A 61 -14.19 -1.39 -3.60
C THR A 61 -13.47 -0.16 -4.14
N THR A 62 -12.22 0.02 -3.79
CA THR A 62 -11.47 1.21 -4.20
C THR A 62 -11.43 1.37 -5.71
N LYS A 63 -11.59 2.59 -6.16
CA LYS A 63 -11.44 2.97 -7.57
C LYS A 63 -10.15 3.75 -7.79
N ALA A 64 -9.31 3.82 -6.78
CA ALA A 64 -8.04 4.51 -6.89
C ALA A 64 -7.09 3.78 -7.83
N ASP A 65 -6.25 4.55 -8.50
CA ASP A 65 -5.21 4.01 -9.38
C ASP A 65 -4.00 3.55 -8.57
N TRP A 66 -3.75 4.22 -7.45
CA TRP A 66 -2.61 3.96 -6.58
C TRP A 66 -3.07 3.78 -5.16
N TRP A 67 -2.38 2.90 -4.45
CA TRP A 67 -2.63 2.60 -3.04
C TRP A 67 -1.40 2.98 -2.25
N ALA A 68 -1.55 3.90 -1.31
CA ALA A 68 -0.46 4.37 -0.46
C ALA A 68 -0.73 3.99 0.99
N THR A 69 0.22 3.34 1.63
CA THR A 69 0.18 3.07 3.06
C THR A 69 1.26 3.89 3.75
N ILE A 70 0.84 4.80 4.62
CA ILE A 70 1.76 5.62 5.40
C ILE A 70 2.03 4.92 6.72
N LEU A 71 3.31 4.69 7.00
CA LEU A 71 3.74 4.05 8.24
C LEU A 71 4.14 5.15 9.23
N THR A 72 3.43 5.24 10.36
CA THR A 72 3.74 6.24 11.38
C THR A 72 4.18 5.58 12.67
N LEU A 73 5.01 6.27 13.42
CA LEU A 73 5.46 5.85 14.74
C LEU A 73 5.43 7.08 15.64
N GLU A 74 4.64 7.00 16.72
CA GLU A 74 4.47 8.13 17.64
C GLU A 74 4.09 9.42 16.93
N GLY A 75 3.23 9.31 15.91
CA GLY A 75 2.75 10.46 15.14
C GLY A 75 3.67 10.93 14.04
N GLU A 76 4.84 10.34 13.88
CA GLU A 76 5.80 10.75 12.85
C GLU A 76 5.81 9.77 11.69
N ILE A 77 5.86 10.27 10.47
CA ILE A 77 5.92 9.44 9.28
C ILE A 77 7.31 8.80 9.18
N GLN A 78 7.33 7.48 9.10
CA GLN A 78 8.57 6.72 8.94
C GLN A 78 8.78 6.27 7.49
N GLY A 79 7.72 6.13 6.74
CA GLY A 79 7.82 5.71 5.36
C GLY A 79 6.46 5.61 4.72
N ILE A 80 6.46 5.42 3.41
CA ILE A 80 5.25 5.28 2.61
C ILE A 80 5.47 4.13 1.64
N ILE A 81 4.51 3.21 1.60
CA ILE A 81 4.50 2.14 0.61
C ILE A 81 3.48 2.55 -0.45
N LEU A 82 3.94 2.78 -1.67
CA LEU A 82 3.09 3.21 -2.77
C LEU A 82 3.14 2.18 -3.88
N LEU A 83 2.00 1.60 -4.19
CA LEU A 83 1.88 0.58 -5.24
C LEU A 83 0.70 0.91 -6.16
N PRO A 84 0.78 0.54 -7.44
CA PRO A 84 -0.42 0.54 -8.27
C PRO A 84 -1.47 -0.33 -7.60
N THR A 85 -2.72 0.10 -7.59
CA THR A 85 -3.78 -0.61 -6.88
C THR A 85 -3.95 -2.05 -7.35
N ASN A 86 -3.88 -2.27 -8.67
CA ASN A 86 -4.01 -3.62 -9.20
C ASN A 86 -2.87 -4.53 -8.75
N ILE A 87 -1.67 -3.99 -8.59
CA ILE A 87 -0.53 -4.75 -8.06
C ILE A 87 -0.75 -5.07 -6.58
N MET A 88 -1.22 -4.08 -5.81
CA MET A 88 -1.53 -4.29 -4.39
C MET A 88 -2.57 -5.39 -4.22
N LYS A 89 -3.65 -5.33 -4.99
CA LYS A 89 -4.70 -6.37 -4.94
C LYS A 89 -4.16 -7.75 -5.26
N ALA A 90 -3.35 -7.85 -6.32
CA ALA A 90 -2.79 -9.14 -6.73
C ALA A 90 -1.85 -9.70 -5.67
N LYS A 91 -0.99 -8.87 -5.10
CA LYS A 91 -0.07 -9.29 -4.04
C LYS A 91 -0.80 -9.76 -2.80
N VAL A 92 -1.79 -9.00 -2.34
CA VAL A 92 -2.56 -9.37 -1.15
C VAL A 92 -3.30 -10.69 -1.36
N LYS A 93 -3.94 -10.84 -2.50
CA LYS A 93 -4.65 -12.08 -2.84
C LYS A 93 -3.70 -13.28 -2.86
N LYS A 94 -2.54 -13.12 -3.48
CA LYS A 94 -1.54 -14.18 -3.55
C LYS A 94 -1.05 -14.57 -2.16
N LEU A 95 -0.74 -13.59 -1.33
CA LEU A 95 -0.25 -13.83 0.03
C LEU A 95 -1.30 -14.52 0.91
N ILE A 96 -2.57 -14.17 0.73
CA ILE A 96 -3.66 -14.87 1.44
C ILE A 96 -3.73 -16.32 0.97
N ASN A 97 -3.72 -16.55 -0.32
CA ASN A 97 -3.83 -17.88 -0.89
C ASN A 97 -2.66 -18.79 -0.49
N GLU A 98 -1.49 -18.20 -0.29
CA GLU A 98 -0.29 -18.94 0.14
C GLU A 98 -0.21 -19.11 1.66
N GLY A 99 -1.15 -18.53 2.40
CA GLY A 99 -1.14 -18.61 3.86
C GLY A 99 -0.10 -17.72 4.52
N ILE A 100 0.49 -16.79 3.78
CA ILE A 100 1.49 -15.86 4.31
C ILE A 100 0.81 -14.66 4.97
N ALA A 101 -0.26 -14.14 4.35
CA ALA A 101 -1.09 -13.13 4.96
C ALA A 101 -2.25 -13.80 5.70
N SER A 102 -2.59 -13.29 6.88
CA SER A 102 -3.71 -13.80 7.67
C SER A 102 -5.01 -13.15 7.22
N TYR A 103 -6.03 -13.96 6.95
CA TYR A 103 -7.35 -13.50 6.53
C TYR A 103 -8.40 -14.55 6.86
N PRO A 104 -9.59 -14.19 7.40
CA PRO A 104 -9.98 -12.83 7.79
C PRO A 104 -9.48 -12.47 9.19
N VAL A 105 -9.25 -11.18 9.40
CA VAL A 105 -8.82 -10.63 10.68
C VAL A 105 -9.69 -9.42 10.99
N LYS A 106 -10.10 -9.26 12.24
CA LYS A 106 -10.83 -8.07 12.67
C LYS A 106 -9.85 -6.93 12.95
N GLY A 107 -10.23 -5.74 12.57
CA GLY A 107 -9.40 -4.56 12.77
C GLY A 107 -10.22 -3.29 12.80
N GLY A 108 -9.52 -2.15 12.87
CA GLY A 108 -10.14 -0.86 12.96
C GLY A 108 -10.78 -0.60 14.32
N ASP A 109 -11.42 0.55 14.45
CA ASP A 109 -12.11 0.94 15.68
C ASP A 109 -13.27 -0.01 15.96
N ASP A 110 -13.37 -0.46 17.20
CA ASP A 110 -14.43 -1.39 17.65
C ASP A 110 -14.49 -2.68 16.84
N ASN A 111 -13.39 -3.08 16.20
CA ASN A 111 -13.33 -4.27 15.35
C ASN A 111 -14.39 -4.25 14.24
N ALA A 112 -14.72 -3.05 13.74
CA ALA A 112 -15.73 -2.87 12.72
C ALA A 112 -15.27 -3.32 11.33
N SER A 113 -13.97 -3.39 11.13
CA SER A 113 -13.37 -3.80 9.86
C SER A 113 -12.94 -5.25 9.87
N GLU A 114 -12.94 -5.85 8.69
CA GLU A 114 -12.43 -7.18 8.46
C GLU A 114 -11.50 -7.12 7.26
N GLY A 115 -10.36 -7.75 7.37
CA GLY A 115 -9.36 -7.68 6.31
C GLY A 115 -8.22 -8.64 6.52
N ALA A 116 -7.09 -8.32 5.94
CA ALA A 116 -5.89 -9.15 5.99
C ALA A 116 -4.78 -8.45 6.75
N LEU A 117 -4.01 -9.23 7.51
CA LEU A 117 -2.73 -8.78 8.05
C LEU A 117 -1.65 -9.25 7.08
N VAL A 118 -0.94 -8.30 6.50
CA VAL A 118 -0.02 -8.55 5.40
C VAL A 118 1.39 -8.15 5.83
N PRO A 119 2.37 -9.06 5.75
CA PRO A 119 3.75 -8.71 6.08
C PRO A 119 4.29 -7.67 5.11
N ILE A 120 4.82 -6.58 5.66
CA ILE A 120 5.36 -5.47 4.87
C ILE A 120 6.45 -5.96 3.92
N LYS A 121 7.34 -6.82 4.41
CA LYS A 121 8.44 -7.35 3.61
C LYS A 121 7.98 -8.08 2.37
N GLU A 122 6.82 -8.72 2.44
CA GLU A 122 6.28 -9.48 1.30
C GLU A 122 5.68 -8.56 0.24
N LEU A 123 5.18 -7.40 0.65
CA LEU A 123 4.66 -6.42 -0.32
C LEU A 123 5.77 -5.89 -1.22
N MET A 124 6.97 -5.78 -0.67
CA MET A 124 8.13 -5.26 -1.39
C MET A 124 8.94 -6.38 -2.04
N ASN A 125 8.51 -7.63 -1.86
CA ASN A 125 9.23 -8.76 -2.40
C ASN A 125 9.00 -8.87 -3.91
N TYR A 126 10.08 -9.00 -4.63
CA TYR A 126 10.04 -9.11 -6.07
C TYR A 126 10.21 -10.59 -6.45
N GLU A 127 9.28 -11.09 -7.24
CA GLU A 127 9.38 -12.44 -7.78
C GLU A 127 9.73 -12.35 -9.25
N GLY A 128 10.87 -12.82 -9.53
CA GLY A 128 11.33 -12.92 -10.91
C GLY A 128 10.54 -13.92 -11.73
#